data_c892e45a2bcf5558fe15a3ae9e99e772
#
_entry.id   c892e45a2bcf5558fe15a3ae9e99e772
#
_cell.length_a   1.000
_cell.length_b   1.000
_cell.length_c   1.000
_cell.angle_alpha   90.00
_cell.angle_beta   90.00
_cell.angle_gamma   90.00
#
_symmetry.space_group_name_H-M   'P 1'
#
loop_
_entity.id
_entity.type
_entity.pdbx_description
1 polymer ?
#
loop_
_entity_poly.entity_id
_entity_poly.type
_entity_poly.pdbx_seq_one_letter_code
_entity_poly.pdbx_strand_id
1 'polypeptide(L)'
;YLSLQEDEVELANPIFKAIYNHLIAYFNENEVFELDKYLMQLPEELAQEVTTILMNEEREVLHNWEVQQIYVKQKEATISQYVTETIITLRWYLVNNIIDDLKNSISTDEDSDNSETLEMVMAYLGLTHIFSKNLGRVLSRYN
;
A
#
# COMPACT_ATOMS: atom_id res chain seq x y z
N TYR A 1 -9.59 4.13 1.76
CA TYR A 1 -10.66 3.15 1.84
C TYR A 1 -11.30 2.95 0.47
N LEU A 2 -11.95 3.96 -0.11
CA LEU A 2 -12.63 3.84 -1.42
C LEU A 2 -11.70 3.31 -2.52
N SER A 3 -10.48 3.81 -2.60
CA SER A 3 -9.50 3.38 -3.61
C SER A 3 -9.14 1.89 -3.53
N LEU A 4 -9.08 1.31 -2.33
CA LEU A 4 -8.81 -0.12 -2.17
C LEU A 4 -10.03 -0.97 -2.55
N GLN A 5 -11.24 -0.44 -2.32
CA GLN A 5 -12.48 -1.10 -2.75
C GLN A 5 -12.66 -1.04 -4.27
N GLU A 6 -12.39 0.11 -4.89
CA GLU A 6 -12.46 0.29 -6.35
C GLU A 6 -11.49 -0.63 -7.09
N ASP A 7 -10.32 -0.88 -6.50
CA ASP A 7 -9.30 -1.78 -7.06
C ASP A 7 -9.53 -3.26 -6.67
N GLU A 8 -10.60 -3.58 -5.91
CA GLU A 8 -10.89 -4.93 -5.40
C GLU A 8 -9.70 -5.58 -4.67
N VAL A 9 -8.89 -4.75 -3.98
CA VAL A 9 -7.68 -5.20 -3.29
C VAL A 9 -8.04 -5.96 -2.02
N GLU A 10 -7.63 -7.22 -1.96
CA GLU A 10 -7.68 -8.03 -0.75
C GLU A 10 -6.31 -8.06 -0.05
N LEU A 11 -6.32 -7.77 1.27
CA LEU A 11 -5.11 -7.91 2.08
C LEU A 11 -4.84 -9.39 2.35
N ALA A 12 -3.66 -9.86 1.93
CA ALA A 12 -3.26 -11.26 2.06
C ALA A 12 -2.97 -11.65 3.52
N ASN A 13 -2.45 -10.72 4.33
CA ASN A 13 -2.20 -10.97 5.76
C ASN A 13 -3.52 -10.93 6.54
N PRO A 14 -3.89 -12.03 7.24
CA PRO A 14 -5.17 -12.14 7.94
C PRO A 14 -5.30 -11.12 9.09
N ILE A 15 -4.20 -10.79 9.78
CA ILE A 15 -4.19 -9.80 10.87
C ILE A 15 -4.50 -8.41 10.30
N PHE A 16 -3.81 -7.99 9.25
CA PHE A 16 -4.06 -6.70 8.61
C PHE A 16 -5.44 -6.62 7.97
N LYS A 17 -5.94 -7.72 7.39
CA LYS A 17 -7.32 -7.80 6.89
C LYS A 17 -8.33 -7.61 8.01
N ALA A 18 -8.10 -8.22 9.17
CA ALA A 18 -8.97 -8.07 10.35
C ALA A 18 -8.93 -6.63 10.88
N ILE A 19 -7.74 -6.03 11.05
CA ILE A 19 -7.59 -4.63 11.47
C ILE A 19 -8.31 -3.69 10.50
N TYR A 20 -8.15 -3.90 9.20
CA TYR A 20 -8.80 -3.10 8.16
C TYR A 20 -10.34 -3.17 8.26
N ASN A 21 -10.89 -4.37 8.42
CA ASN A 21 -12.34 -4.54 8.57
C ASN A 21 -12.89 -3.88 9.84
N HIS A 22 -12.17 -4.01 10.96
CA HIS A 22 -12.52 -3.32 12.21
C HIS A 22 -12.45 -1.79 12.07
N LEU A 23 -11.43 -1.29 11.35
CA LEU A 23 -11.28 0.14 11.11
C LEU A 23 -12.44 0.70 10.29
N ILE A 24 -12.88 -0.02 9.25
CA ILE A 24 -14.04 0.36 8.44
C ILE A 24 -15.32 0.34 9.28
N ALA A 25 -15.53 -0.70 10.08
CA ALA A 25 -16.69 -0.77 10.98
C ALA A 25 -16.70 0.41 11.95
N TYR A 26 -15.54 0.73 12.55
CA TYR A 26 -15.39 1.88 13.44
C TYR A 26 -15.77 3.21 12.77
N PHE A 27 -15.31 3.45 11.52
CA PHE A 27 -15.66 4.67 10.77
C PHE A 27 -17.13 4.74 10.35
N ASN A 28 -17.80 3.60 10.19
CA ASN A 28 -19.23 3.58 9.89
C ASN A 28 -20.10 3.91 11.12
N GLU A 29 -19.58 3.66 12.32
CA GLU A 29 -20.29 3.90 13.58
C GLU A 29 -19.93 5.24 14.24
N ASN A 30 -18.78 5.82 13.90
CA ASN A 30 -18.25 7.01 14.56
C ASN A 30 -17.88 8.09 13.52
N GLU A 31 -18.31 9.33 13.76
CA GLU A 31 -17.96 10.48 12.90
C GLU A 31 -16.49 10.90 13.04
N VAL A 32 -15.90 10.67 14.21
CA VAL A 32 -14.52 11.07 14.54
C VAL A 32 -13.71 9.85 14.94
N PHE A 33 -12.50 9.75 14.40
CA PHE A 33 -11.56 8.70 14.80
C PHE A 33 -10.83 9.07 16.09
N GLU A 34 -11.03 8.28 17.13
CA GLU A 34 -10.33 8.38 18.41
C GLU A 34 -9.53 7.10 18.65
N LEU A 35 -8.19 7.21 18.57
CA LEU A 35 -7.29 6.06 18.63
C LEU A 35 -7.48 5.22 19.91
N ASP A 36 -7.58 5.86 21.07
CA ASP A 36 -7.73 5.16 22.34
C ASP A 36 -9.02 4.34 22.40
N LYS A 37 -10.13 4.92 21.92
CA LYS A 37 -11.41 4.20 21.85
C LYS A 37 -11.37 3.06 20.84
N TYR A 38 -10.71 3.29 19.71
CA TYR A 38 -10.53 2.25 18.71
C TYR A 38 -9.73 1.06 19.26
N LEU A 39 -8.59 1.32 19.93
CA LEU A 39 -7.76 0.27 20.55
C LEU A 39 -8.52 -0.53 21.62
N MET A 40 -9.39 0.12 22.40
CA MET A 40 -10.21 -0.56 23.42
C MET A 40 -11.29 -1.49 22.83
N GLN A 41 -11.69 -1.26 21.57
CA GLN A 41 -12.70 -2.09 20.89
C GLN A 41 -12.07 -3.27 20.13
N LEU A 42 -10.76 -3.24 19.91
CA LEU A 42 -10.06 -4.31 19.21
C LEU A 42 -9.83 -5.54 20.10
N PRO A 43 -9.86 -6.76 19.54
CA PRO A 43 -9.28 -7.93 20.17
C PRO A 43 -7.82 -7.69 20.56
N GLU A 44 -7.37 -8.30 21.66
CA GLU A 44 -6.03 -8.06 22.23
C GLU A 44 -4.90 -8.25 21.21
N GLU A 45 -4.97 -9.31 20.41
CA GLU A 45 -3.98 -9.62 19.37
C GLU A 45 -3.88 -8.49 18.32
N LEU A 46 -5.02 -7.98 17.87
CA LEU A 46 -5.05 -6.88 16.88
C LEU A 46 -4.61 -5.56 17.51
N ALA A 47 -4.97 -5.28 18.74
CA ALA A 47 -4.55 -4.10 19.47
C ALA A 47 -3.03 -4.08 19.69
N GLN A 48 -2.41 -5.22 19.98
CA GLN A 48 -0.95 -5.35 20.08
C GLN A 48 -0.26 -5.04 18.74
N GLU A 49 -0.78 -5.56 17.63
CA GLU A 49 -0.20 -5.28 16.31
C GLU A 49 -0.30 -3.80 15.94
N VAL A 50 -1.48 -3.18 16.13
CA VAL A 50 -1.65 -1.74 15.90
C VAL A 50 -0.71 -0.92 16.78
N THR A 51 -0.58 -1.27 18.06
CA THR A 51 0.35 -0.59 18.97
C THR A 51 1.80 -0.74 18.52
N THR A 52 2.19 -1.92 18.03
CA THR A 52 3.54 -2.16 17.48
C THR A 52 3.83 -1.27 16.28
N ILE A 53 2.87 -1.12 15.36
CA ILE A 53 3.00 -0.24 14.20
C ILE A 53 3.21 1.22 14.66
N LEU A 54 2.38 1.69 15.61
CA LEU A 54 2.48 3.06 16.13
C LEU A 54 3.81 3.32 16.84
N MET A 55 4.28 2.38 17.66
CA MET A 55 5.57 2.51 18.36
C MET A 55 6.75 2.49 17.37
N ASN A 56 6.70 1.70 16.32
CA ASN A 56 7.73 1.70 15.28
C ASN A 56 7.75 3.03 14.53
N GLU A 57 6.58 3.61 14.26
CA GLU A 57 6.48 4.92 13.63
C GLU A 57 7.09 6.03 14.50
N GLU A 58 6.84 6.02 15.81
CA GLU A 58 7.44 6.98 16.75
C GLU A 58 8.98 6.87 16.81
N ARG A 59 9.52 5.67 16.66
CA ARG A 59 10.98 5.44 16.64
C ARG A 59 11.67 6.04 15.42
N GLU A 60 10.95 6.15 14.30
CA GLU A 60 11.47 6.69 13.05
C GLU A 60 11.32 8.21 12.96
N VAL A 61 10.80 8.89 13.99
CA VAL A 61 10.73 10.34 14.03
C VAL A 61 12.16 10.91 14.05
N LEU A 62 12.47 11.70 13.04
CA LEU A 62 13.77 12.37 12.89
C LEU A 62 13.92 13.46 13.96
N HIS A 63 14.56 13.11 15.07
CA HIS A 63 14.83 14.05 16.16
C HIS A 63 16.04 14.94 15.82
N ASN A 64 15.90 16.26 16.04
CA ASN A 64 16.97 17.27 15.99
C ASN A 64 17.56 17.63 14.61
N TRP A 65 16.91 17.32 13.51
CA TRP A 65 17.39 17.73 12.18
C TRP A 65 17.32 19.26 11.97
N GLU A 66 16.37 19.93 12.63
CA GLU A 66 16.23 21.39 12.61
C GLU A 66 17.46 22.10 13.21
N VAL A 67 18.08 21.50 14.23
CA VAL A 67 19.32 22.02 14.86
C VAL A 67 20.49 22.02 13.86
N GLN A 68 20.45 21.11 12.87
CA GLN A 68 21.43 21.03 11.79
C GLN A 68 21.00 21.79 10.52
N GLN A 69 19.99 22.66 10.62
CA GLN A 69 19.42 23.43 9.51
C GLN A 69 18.83 22.56 8.37
N ILE A 70 18.48 21.32 8.65
CA ILE A 70 17.80 20.43 7.72
C ILE A 70 16.31 20.47 8.04
N TYR A 71 15.54 21.19 7.23
CA TYR A 71 14.10 21.32 7.38
C TYR A 71 13.40 20.14 6.71
N VAL A 72 12.89 19.20 7.51
CA VAL A 72 12.07 18.10 7.06
C VAL A 72 10.60 18.50 7.13
N LYS A 73 9.83 18.28 6.06
CA LYS A 73 8.38 18.54 6.09
C LYS A 73 7.75 17.66 7.17
N GLN A 74 6.94 18.28 8.04
CA GLN A 74 6.22 17.54 9.08
C GLN A 74 5.20 16.58 8.42
N LYS A 75 5.03 15.39 9.02
CA LYS A 75 4.15 14.33 8.51
C LYS A 75 2.71 14.81 8.33
N GLU A 76 2.21 15.61 9.27
CA GLU A 76 0.84 16.13 9.26
C GLU A 76 0.54 16.99 8.02
N ALA A 77 1.53 17.75 7.54
CA ALA A 77 1.40 18.58 6.32
C ALA A 77 1.45 17.75 5.02
N THR A 78 1.82 16.46 5.10
CA THR A 78 2.05 15.60 3.94
C THR A 78 1.25 14.29 3.95
N ILE A 79 0.34 14.09 4.92
CA ILE A 79 -0.45 12.85 5.05
C ILE A 79 -1.16 12.49 3.73
N SER A 80 -1.82 13.43 3.08
CA SER A 80 -2.52 13.17 1.81
C SER A 80 -1.57 12.70 0.72
N GLN A 81 -0.36 13.27 0.66
CA GLN A 81 0.67 12.86 -0.28
C GLN A 81 1.16 11.45 0.04
N TYR A 82 1.44 11.14 1.32
CA TYR A 82 1.87 9.81 1.76
C TYR A 82 0.84 8.74 1.41
N VAL A 83 -0.44 8.99 1.69
CA VAL A 83 -1.52 8.05 1.36
C VAL A 83 -1.57 7.81 -0.15
N THR A 84 -1.52 8.87 -0.95
CA THR A 84 -1.53 8.77 -2.42
C THR A 84 -0.33 7.98 -2.94
N GLU A 85 0.87 8.30 -2.48
CA GLU A 85 2.09 7.59 -2.88
C GLU A 85 2.08 6.12 -2.46
N THR A 86 1.53 5.82 -1.28
CA THR A 86 1.39 4.44 -0.79
C THR A 86 0.43 3.64 -1.66
N ILE A 87 -0.73 4.21 -2.03
CA ILE A 87 -1.69 3.56 -2.91
C ILE A 87 -1.09 3.32 -4.30
N ILE A 88 -0.41 4.31 -4.88
CA ILE A 88 0.26 4.15 -6.18
C ILE A 88 1.34 3.08 -6.11
N THR A 89 2.12 3.03 -5.03
CA THR A 89 3.16 2.01 -4.83
C THR A 89 2.54 0.61 -4.72
N LEU A 90 1.42 0.47 -4.00
CA LEU A 90 0.68 -0.79 -3.91
C LEU A 90 0.16 -1.23 -5.29
N ARG A 91 -0.48 -0.34 -6.03
CA ARG A 91 -0.94 -0.61 -7.41
C ARG A 91 0.19 -1.06 -8.31
N TRP A 92 1.33 -0.38 -8.24
CA TRP A 92 2.54 -0.77 -8.99
C TRP A 92 2.98 -2.19 -8.65
N TYR A 93 2.99 -2.55 -7.36
CA TYR A 93 3.36 -3.88 -6.92
C TYR A 93 2.38 -4.96 -7.42
N LEU A 94 1.07 -4.72 -7.32
CA LEU A 94 0.03 -5.63 -7.79
C LEU A 94 0.10 -5.85 -9.31
N VAL A 95 0.27 -4.78 -10.07
CA VAL A 95 0.42 -4.87 -11.54
C VAL A 95 1.68 -5.67 -11.92
N ASN A 96 2.78 -5.50 -11.20
CA ASN A 96 3.97 -6.32 -11.45
C ASN A 96 3.75 -7.80 -11.15
N ASN A 97 2.97 -8.16 -10.14
CA ASN A 97 2.62 -9.56 -9.89
C ASN A 97 1.80 -10.14 -11.06
N ILE A 98 0.81 -9.39 -11.56
CA ILE A 98 0.04 -9.77 -12.75
C ILE A 98 0.97 -9.99 -13.96
N ILE A 99 1.92 -9.08 -14.19
CA ILE A 99 2.90 -9.22 -15.28
C ILE A 99 3.71 -10.52 -15.14
N ASP A 100 4.13 -10.86 -13.93
CA ASP A 100 4.91 -12.08 -13.71
C ASP A 100 4.08 -13.33 -13.91
N ASP A 101 2.82 -13.34 -13.45
CA ASP A 101 1.91 -14.45 -13.66
C ASP A 101 1.64 -14.67 -15.17
N LEU A 102 1.42 -13.59 -15.92
CA LEU A 102 1.26 -13.63 -17.39
C LEU A 102 2.53 -14.15 -18.08
N LYS A 103 3.72 -13.71 -17.68
CA LYS A 103 4.99 -14.20 -18.23
C LYS A 103 5.22 -15.69 -17.94
N ASN A 104 4.85 -16.12 -16.72
CA ASN A 104 4.96 -17.53 -16.36
C ASN A 104 4.00 -18.40 -17.17
N SER A 105 2.79 -17.91 -17.46
CA SER A 105 1.84 -18.64 -18.32
C SER A 105 2.37 -18.81 -19.75
N ILE A 106 3.01 -17.79 -20.32
CA ILE A 106 3.66 -17.89 -21.64
C ILE A 106 4.77 -18.94 -21.66
N SER A 107 5.55 -19.01 -20.56
CA SER A 107 6.69 -19.95 -20.48
C SER A 107 6.27 -21.42 -20.37
N THR A 108 5.05 -21.67 -19.91
CA THR A 108 4.53 -23.04 -19.71
C THR A 108 3.78 -23.61 -20.90
N ASP A 109 3.36 -22.75 -21.85
CA ASP A 109 2.49 -23.12 -22.99
C ASP A 109 3.23 -22.80 -24.30
N GLU A 110 4.16 -23.67 -24.70
CA GLU A 110 4.98 -23.47 -25.92
C GLU A 110 4.17 -23.57 -27.25
N ASP A 111 2.98 -24.18 -27.22
CA ASP A 111 2.17 -24.45 -28.42
C ASP A 111 0.98 -23.46 -28.61
N SER A 112 0.77 -22.49 -27.73
CA SER A 112 -0.35 -21.55 -27.84
C SER A 112 0.05 -20.24 -28.50
N ASP A 113 -0.93 -19.62 -29.22
CA ASP A 113 -0.78 -18.24 -29.71
C ASP A 113 -0.79 -17.26 -28.54
N ASN A 114 0.41 -16.85 -28.11
CA ASN A 114 0.64 -15.97 -26.95
C ASN A 114 0.48 -14.47 -27.28
N SER A 115 -0.04 -14.12 -28.47
CA SER A 115 -0.13 -12.74 -28.96
C SER A 115 -0.95 -11.85 -28.02
N GLU A 116 -2.14 -12.31 -27.60
CA GLU A 116 -3.03 -11.58 -26.69
C GLU A 116 -2.39 -11.37 -25.31
N THR A 117 -1.73 -12.40 -24.78
CA THR A 117 -1.03 -12.32 -23.49
C THR A 117 0.13 -11.33 -23.55
N LEU A 118 0.87 -11.28 -24.66
CA LEU A 118 1.95 -10.30 -24.88
C LEU A 118 1.41 -8.87 -24.96
N GLU A 119 0.27 -8.64 -25.61
CA GLU A 119 -0.38 -7.33 -25.64
C GLU A 119 -0.79 -6.87 -24.23
N MET A 120 -1.36 -7.78 -23.42
CA MET A 120 -1.68 -7.49 -22.02
C MET A 120 -0.43 -7.12 -21.20
N VAL A 121 0.66 -7.88 -21.35
CA VAL A 121 1.94 -7.57 -20.68
C VAL A 121 2.45 -6.19 -21.08
N MET A 122 2.39 -5.82 -22.35
CA MET A 122 2.80 -4.49 -22.81
C MET A 122 1.92 -3.38 -22.24
N ALA A 123 0.61 -3.58 -22.15
CA ALA A 123 -0.32 -2.63 -21.55
C ALA A 123 -0.01 -2.42 -20.06
N TYR A 124 0.20 -3.49 -19.31
CA TYR A 124 0.57 -3.41 -17.88
C TYR A 124 1.95 -2.78 -17.65
N LEU A 125 2.93 -3.02 -18.51
CA LEU A 125 4.22 -2.32 -18.47
C LEU A 125 4.05 -0.81 -18.69
N GLY A 126 3.13 -0.41 -19.56
CA GLY A 126 2.75 1.01 -19.72
C GLY A 126 2.21 1.61 -18.42
N LEU A 127 1.35 0.89 -17.68
CA LEU A 127 0.83 1.33 -16.39
C LEU A 127 1.94 1.48 -15.34
N THR A 128 2.88 0.53 -15.25
CA THR A 128 4.00 0.65 -14.30
C THR A 128 4.86 1.88 -14.56
N HIS A 129 5.03 2.26 -15.83
CA HIS A 129 5.72 3.48 -16.20
C HIS A 129 4.96 4.75 -15.74
N ILE A 130 3.63 4.77 -15.91
CA ILE A 130 2.78 5.87 -15.44
C ILE A 130 2.88 6.02 -13.93
N PHE A 131 2.83 4.92 -13.17
CA PHE A 131 2.98 4.94 -11.71
C PHE A 131 4.34 5.50 -11.28
N SER A 132 5.43 5.05 -11.89
CA SER A 132 6.77 5.57 -11.62
C SER A 132 6.88 7.07 -11.91
N LYS A 133 6.28 7.53 -13.01
CA LYS A 133 6.23 8.96 -13.37
C LYS A 133 5.45 9.77 -12.33
N ASN A 134 4.30 9.28 -11.88
CA ASN A 134 3.46 9.95 -10.88
C ASN A 134 4.17 10.06 -9.53
N LEU A 135 4.99 9.07 -9.18
CA LEU A 135 5.80 9.09 -7.95
C LEU A 135 7.08 9.92 -8.08
N GLY A 136 7.44 10.35 -9.30
CA GLY A 136 8.69 11.07 -9.57
C GLY A 136 9.95 10.25 -9.29
N ARG A 137 9.83 8.92 -9.20
CA ARG A 137 10.95 8.00 -8.93
C ARG A 137 10.78 6.69 -9.68
N VAL A 138 11.92 6.04 -9.96
CA VAL A 138 11.93 4.67 -10.50
C VAL A 138 11.69 3.70 -9.35
N LEU A 139 10.65 2.89 -9.47
CA LEU A 139 10.38 1.81 -8.53
C LEU A 139 11.15 0.56 -8.98
N SER A 140 11.87 -0.06 -8.05
CA SER A 140 12.54 -1.34 -8.26
C SER A 140 11.97 -2.37 -7.30
N ARG A 141 11.87 -3.63 -7.75
CA ARG A 141 11.62 -4.74 -6.84
C ARG A 141 12.88 -4.99 -6.01
N TYR A 142 12.71 -5.06 -4.70
CA TYR A 142 13.71 -5.66 -3.85
C TYR A 142 13.57 -7.19 -4.01
N ASN A 143 14.59 -7.82 -4.59
CA ASN A 143 14.74 -9.29 -4.58
C ASN A 143 15.20 -9.73 -3.20
#